data_01a7e017675b5112739e9dbae46c1f10
#
_entry.id   01a7e017675b5112739e9dbae46c1f10
#
_cell.length_a   1.000
_cell.length_b   1.000
_cell.length_c   1.000
_cell.angle_alpha   90.00
_cell.angle_beta   90.00
_cell.angle_gamma   90.00
#
_symmetry.space_group_name_H-M   'P 1'
#
loop_
_entity.id
_entity.type
_entity.pdbx_description
1 polymer ?
#
loop_
_entity_poly.entity_id
_entity_poly.type
_entity_poly.pdbx_seq_one_letter_code
_entity_poly.pdbx_strand_id
1 'polypeptide(L)'
;MLKGDDFDRLSALINQTKIQPFLISRLKSGSPRKINEAAYFLGLAKSGAARNILRKKLRSQNASVFLSSALALARLNDIEVVFEIFRNAYRFKFVSKDSLLVIMSEFSSDICEVLLQNLKKEKNALIQSITITLFRHFKYYPAGEIVLKIAVYSQNKEVTIESIKYFTSIEFLKAANALRALINSPKAEIRAEVLKALAVLGDSSFEQRIWDRMYDSEYEVQYNAVTTLMILIPGSEEKISQFAYGNLKDRAAAIVRMVLSERSIKS
;
A
#
# COMPACT_ATOMS: atom_id res chain seq x y z
N MET A 1 12.55 17.85 -0.58
CA MET A 1 13.49 16.74 -0.35
C MET A 1 14.66 16.93 -1.31
N LEU A 2 15.90 16.98 -0.82
CA LEU A 2 17.08 17.07 -1.67
C LEU A 2 17.16 15.83 -2.57
N LYS A 3 17.37 16.00 -3.87
CA LYS A 3 17.49 14.92 -4.86
C LYS A 3 18.66 15.19 -5.78
N GLY A 4 19.25 14.13 -6.33
CA GLY A 4 20.34 14.25 -7.29
C GLY A 4 21.67 14.72 -6.67
N ASP A 5 22.42 15.52 -7.40
CA ASP A 5 23.78 15.95 -7.06
C ASP A 5 23.94 16.57 -5.68
N ASP A 6 22.94 17.32 -5.20
CA ASP A 6 22.97 17.94 -3.86
C ASP A 6 22.90 16.90 -2.74
N PHE A 7 22.16 15.79 -2.97
CA PHE A 7 22.09 14.68 -2.04
C PHE A 7 23.44 13.94 -1.96
N ASP A 8 24.06 13.68 -3.10
CA ASP A 8 25.35 13.00 -3.19
C ASP A 8 26.47 13.84 -2.59
N ARG A 9 26.44 15.15 -2.81
CA ARG A 9 27.36 16.10 -2.15
C ARG A 9 27.20 16.13 -0.65
N LEU A 10 25.96 16.16 -0.13
CA LEU A 10 25.68 16.11 1.31
C LEU A 10 26.16 14.79 1.92
N SER A 11 25.91 13.68 1.24
CA SER A 11 26.35 12.34 1.65
C SER A 11 27.86 12.26 1.72
N ALA A 12 28.56 12.74 0.69
CA ALA A 12 30.02 12.80 0.65
C ALA A 12 30.60 13.69 1.78
N LEU A 13 29.99 14.88 1.97
CA LEU A 13 30.41 15.81 3.03
C LEU A 13 30.31 15.16 4.41
N ILE A 14 29.20 14.48 4.72
CA ILE A 14 29.00 13.81 6.01
C ILE A 14 30.03 12.68 6.20
N ASN A 15 30.22 11.84 5.17
CA ASN A 15 31.05 10.64 5.27
C ASN A 15 32.57 10.93 5.25
N GLN A 16 33.00 12.03 4.64
CA GLN A 16 34.42 12.37 4.46
C GLN A 16 34.98 13.39 5.48
N THR A 17 34.14 13.96 6.34
CA THR A 17 34.53 15.02 7.27
C THR A 17 34.42 14.58 8.73
N LYS A 18 34.84 15.47 9.65
CA LYS A 18 34.64 15.30 11.10
C LYS A 18 33.16 15.27 11.54
N ILE A 19 32.21 15.50 10.61
CA ILE A 19 30.76 15.47 10.88
C ILE A 19 30.32 14.04 11.21
N GLN A 20 30.81 13.04 10.50
CA GLN A 20 30.43 11.64 10.76
C GLN A 20 30.78 11.17 12.17
N PRO A 21 32.05 11.31 12.67
CA PRO A 21 32.40 10.96 14.05
C PRO A 21 31.56 11.72 15.08
N PHE A 22 31.26 13.00 14.84
CA PHE A 22 30.41 13.80 15.71
C PHE A 22 28.98 13.24 15.77
N LEU A 23 28.36 12.93 14.62
CA LEU A 23 27.02 12.33 14.56
C LEU A 23 27.01 10.93 15.21
N ILE A 24 28.02 10.12 15.00
CA ILE A 24 28.20 8.82 15.66
C ILE A 24 28.27 8.96 17.18
N SER A 25 28.99 9.94 17.71
CA SER A 25 29.04 10.22 19.14
C SER A 25 27.64 10.58 19.68
N ARG A 26 26.93 11.48 18.99
CA ARG A 26 25.54 11.85 19.35
C ARG A 26 24.57 10.65 19.29
N LEU A 27 24.72 9.75 18.31
CA LEU A 27 23.91 8.55 18.18
C LEU A 27 24.15 7.58 19.35
N LYS A 28 25.39 7.48 19.86
CA LYS A 28 25.74 6.60 20.99
C LYS A 28 25.11 7.07 22.30
N SER A 29 25.33 8.35 22.67
CA SER A 29 25.09 8.88 24.02
C SER A 29 24.28 10.17 24.08
N GLY A 30 23.61 10.56 23.00
CA GLY A 30 22.78 11.76 22.97
C GLY A 30 21.44 11.61 23.70
N SER A 31 20.81 12.75 23.98
CA SER A 31 19.38 12.76 24.33
C SER A 31 18.54 12.23 23.14
N PRO A 32 17.28 11.79 23.35
CA PRO A 32 16.43 11.30 22.26
C PRO A 32 16.41 12.22 21.03
N ARG A 33 16.29 13.52 21.23
CA ARG A 33 16.36 14.51 20.14
C ARG A 33 17.68 14.44 19.37
N LYS A 34 18.81 14.41 20.08
CA LYS A 34 20.15 14.34 19.46
C LYS A 34 20.37 13.02 18.72
N ILE A 35 19.84 11.91 19.26
CA ILE A 35 19.88 10.60 18.61
C ILE A 35 19.06 10.62 17.32
N ASN A 36 17.86 11.20 17.34
CA ASN A 36 16.98 11.27 16.16
C ASN A 36 17.61 12.10 15.05
N GLU A 37 18.16 13.27 15.37
CA GLU A 37 18.90 14.12 14.44
C GLU A 37 20.09 13.37 13.82
N ALA A 38 20.89 12.70 14.65
CA ALA A 38 22.05 11.93 14.19
C ALA A 38 21.64 10.76 13.30
N ALA A 39 20.62 10.00 13.69
CA ALA A 39 20.07 8.89 12.89
C ALA A 39 19.57 9.38 11.52
N TYR A 40 18.84 10.50 11.50
CA TYR A 40 18.34 11.10 10.27
C TYR A 40 19.47 11.41 9.27
N PHE A 41 20.49 12.17 9.71
CA PHE A 41 21.60 12.55 8.84
C PHE A 41 22.49 11.37 8.42
N LEU A 42 22.76 10.44 9.35
CA LEU A 42 23.55 9.24 9.05
C LEU A 42 22.79 8.29 8.09
N GLY A 43 21.46 8.22 8.21
CA GLY A 43 20.62 7.49 7.28
C GLY A 43 20.61 8.13 5.89
N LEU A 44 20.44 9.46 5.81
CA LEU A 44 20.53 10.20 4.54
C LEU A 44 21.89 10.00 3.86
N ALA A 45 22.97 10.11 4.63
CA ALA A 45 24.32 9.91 4.11
C ALA A 45 24.66 8.44 3.81
N LYS A 46 23.72 7.51 4.01
CA LYS A 46 23.95 6.06 3.90
C LYS A 46 25.21 5.59 4.61
N SER A 47 25.47 6.14 5.80
CA SER A 47 26.68 5.89 6.56
C SER A 47 26.71 4.49 7.16
N GLY A 48 27.46 3.58 6.55
CA GLY A 48 27.62 2.19 7.02
C GLY A 48 28.21 2.09 8.44
N ALA A 49 29.03 3.08 8.87
CA ALA A 49 29.58 3.14 10.21
C ALA A 49 28.52 3.25 11.33
N ALA A 50 27.32 3.75 11.00
CA ALA A 50 26.22 3.87 11.96
C ALA A 50 25.43 2.57 12.16
N ARG A 51 25.51 1.61 11.23
CA ARG A 51 24.64 0.41 11.15
C ARG A 51 24.50 -0.32 12.48
N ASN A 52 25.61 -0.73 13.08
CA ASN A 52 25.59 -1.51 14.32
C ASN A 52 25.00 -0.75 15.52
N ILE A 53 25.19 0.59 15.55
CA ILE A 53 24.64 1.42 16.62
C ILE A 53 23.13 1.58 16.41
N LEU A 54 22.68 1.83 15.18
CA LEU A 54 21.26 1.93 14.81
C LEU A 54 20.52 0.64 15.11
N ARG A 55 21.09 -0.53 14.79
CA ARG A 55 20.52 -1.86 15.15
C ARG A 55 20.27 -1.97 16.67
N LYS A 56 21.22 -1.53 17.50
CA LYS A 56 21.03 -1.51 18.96
C LYS A 56 19.90 -0.56 19.38
N LYS A 57 19.73 0.58 18.69
CA LYS A 57 18.67 1.56 18.98
C LYS A 57 17.27 1.10 18.58
N LEU A 58 17.11 0.08 17.74
CA LEU A 58 15.81 -0.56 17.49
C LEU A 58 15.18 -1.12 18.78
N ARG A 59 15.97 -1.42 19.80
CA ARG A 59 15.50 -1.91 21.10
C ARG A 59 15.17 -0.79 22.10
N SER A 60 15.30 0.47 21.71
CA SER A 60 14.96 1.62 22.55
C SER A 60 13.53 1.56 23.05
N GLN A 61 13.31 1.96 24.30
CA GLN A 61 11.96 2.16 24.84
C GLN A 61 11.33 3.49 24.41
N ASN A 62 12.12 4.37 23.80
CA ASN A 62 11.63 5.62 23.24
C ASN A 62 11.21 5.41 21.79
N ALA A 63 9.90 5.58 21.50
CA ALA A 63 9.33 5.34 20.17
C ALA A 63 9.96 6.21 19.08
N SER A 64 10.30 7.47 19.35
CA SER A 64 10.94 8.35 18.36
C SER A 64 12.34 7.90 18.00
N VAL A 65 13.10 7.37 18.97
CA VAL A 65 14.43 6.79 18.74
C VAL A 65 14.33 5.50 17.94
N PHE A 66 13.34 4.64 18.24
CA PHE A 66 13.06 3.45 17.46
C PHE A 66 12.74 3.80 16.00
N LEU A 67 11.77 4.72 15.77
CA LEU A 67 11.34 5.10 14.43
C LEU A 67 12.46 5.73 13.59
N SER A 68 13.22 6.66 14.18
CA SER A 68 14.33 7.31 13.48
C SER A 68 15.47 6.34 13.14
N SER A 69 15.73 5.36 14.03
CA SER A 69 16.72 4.32 13.80
C SER A 69 16.27 3.31 12.74
N ALA A 70 15.00 2.92 12.75
CA ALA A 70 14.40 2.05 11.74
C ALA A 70 14.44 2.71 10.35
N LEU A 71 14.08 4.00 10.27
CA LEU A 71 14.14 4.77 9.03
C LEU A 71 15.58 4.87 8.49
N ALA A 72 16.55 5.13 9.37
CA ALA A 72 17.94 5.20 8.98
C ALA A 72 18.47 3.85 8.47
N LEU A 73 18.10 2.74 9.11
CA LEU A 73 18.47 1.38 8.66
C LEU A 73 17.81 1.02 7.32
N ALA A 74 16.57 1.43 7.10
CA ALA A 74 15.90 1.27 5.82
C ALA A 74 16.64 2.00 4.69
N ARG A 75 17.08 3.25 4.92
CA ARG A 75 17.91 4.01 3.97
C ARG A 75 19.29 3.39 3.72
N LEU A 76 19.85 2.71 4.74
CA LEU A 76 21.07 1.92 4.57
C LEU A 76 20.83 0.57 3.85
N ASN A 77 19.61 0.28 3.49
CA ASN A 77 19.14 -0.99 2.94
C ASN A 77 19.57 -2.21 3.80
N ASP A 78 19.40 -2.08 5.12
CA ASP A 78 19.75 -3.15 6.07
C ASP A 78 18.61 -4.18 6.19
N ILE A 79 18.52 -5.06 5.20
CA ILE A 79 17.40 -6.00 5.03
C ILE A 79 17.27 -6.97 6.23
N GLU A 80 18.36 -7.29 6.91
CA GLU A 80 18.37 -8.22 8.05
C GLU A 80 17.48 -7.77 9.22
N VAL A 81 17.24 -6.46 9.35
CA VAL A 81 16.45 -5.92 10.48
C VAL A 81 14.94 -5.81 10.21
N VAL A 82 14.48 -6.16 9.03
CA VAL A 82 13.06 -5.98 8.61
C VAL A 82 12.09 -6.57 9.63
N PHE A 83 12.31 -7.83 10.02
CA PHE A 83 11.42 -8.49 10.99
C PHE A 83 11.64 -8.02 12.43
N GLU A 84 12.83 -7.51 12.77
CA GLU A 84 13.07 -6.86 14.05
C GLU A 84 12.30 -5.53 14.13
N ILE A 85 12.22 -4.78 13.04
CA ILE A 85 11.40 -3.56 12.97
C ILE A 85 9.92 -3.90 13.20
N PHE A 86 9.35 -4.87 12.49
CA PHE A 86 7.96 -5.29 12.70
C PHE A 86 7.72 -5.72 14.15
N ARG A 87 8.55 -6.61 14.69
CA ARG A 87 8.41 -7.11 16.06
C ARG A 87 8.46 -6.01 17.10
N ASN A 88 9.38 -5.06 16.94
CA ASN A 88 9.57 -3.98 17.89
C ASN A 88 8.50 -2.89 17.77
N ALA A 89 7.92 -2.68 16.60
CA ALA A 89 6.84 -1.73 16.38
C ALA A 89 5.61 -2.01 17.26
N TYR A 90 5.29 -3.29 17.49
CA TYR A 90 4.15 -3.68 18.36
C TYR A 90 4.27 -3.24 19.81
N ARG A 91 5.47 -2.91 20.29
CA ARG A 91 5.66 -2.39 21.65
C ARG A 91 5.09 -0.98 21.83
N PHE A 92 4.84 -0.27 20.74
CA PHE A 92 4.41 1.12 20.76
C PHE A 92 3.00 1.27 20.22
N LYS A 93 2.05 1.61 21.08
CA LYS A 93 0.64 1.85 20.68
C LYS A 93 0.45 2.94 19.62
N PHE A 94 1.44 3.83 19.47
CA PHE A 94 1.36 4.99 18.57
C PHE A 94 2.05 4.77 17.21
N VAL A 95 2.68 3.62 16.99
CA VAL A 95 3.27 3.31 15.68
C VAL A 95 2.16 2.82 14.76
N SER A 96 1.73 3.70 13.87
CA SER A 96 0.70 3.41 12.89
C SER A 96 1.21 2.55 11.74
N LYS A 97 0.28 1.92 11.00
CA LYS A 97 0.56 1.26 9.73
C LYS A 97 1.29 2.20 8.76
N ASP A 98 0.83 3.45 8.66
CA ASP A 98 1.42 4.44 7.75
C ASP A 98 2.87 4.77 8.11
N SER A 99 3.18 4.89 9.40
CA SER A 99 4.58 5.07 9.85
C SER A 99 5.48 3.91 9.44
N LEU A 100 4.98 2.68 9.54
CA LEU A 100 5.72 1.49 9.10
C LEU A 100 5.87 1.44 7.58
N LEU A 101 4.83 1.79 6.84
CA LEU A 101 4.89 1.86 5.37
C LEU A 101 5.92 2.88 4.90
N VAL A 102 5.98 4.08 5.52
CA VAL A 102 7.00 5.09 5.22
C VAL A 102 8.40 4.53 5.45
N ILE A 103 8.65 3.86 6.58
CA ILE A 103 9.95 3.26 6.86
C ILE A 103 10.29 2.16 5.86
N MET A 104 9.35 1.26 5.60
CA MET A 104 9.58 0.10 4.74
C MET A 104 9.75 0.47 3.26
N SER A 105 9.13 1.56 2.80
CA SER A 105 9.29 2.06 1.44
C SER A 105 10.64 2.73 1.17
N GLU A 106 11.43 3.01 2.20
CA GLU A 106 12.80 3.52 2.06
C GLU A 106 13.84 2.40 1.78
N PHE A 107 13.49 1.14 1.96
CA PHE A 107 14.32 0.02 1.50
C PHE A 107 14.34 -0.05 -0.05
N SER A 108 15.33 -0.73 -0.61
CA SER A 108 15.28 -1.11 -2.02
C SER A 108 14.27 -2.25 -2.26
N SER A 109 13.95 -2.51 -3.53
CA SER A 109 13.03 -3.62 -3.92
C SER A 109 13.52 -5.01 -3.49
N ASP A 110 14.80 -5.17 -3.11
CA ASP A 110 15.37 -6.44 -2.63
C ASP A 110 14.67 -6.95 -1.38
N ILE A 111 14.06 -6.06 -0.59
CA ILE A 111 13.23 -6.42 0.56
C ILE A 111 12.08 -7.35 0.17
N CYS A 112 11.58 -7.26 -1.07
CA CYS A 112 10.40 -8.01 -1.52
C CYS A 112 10.63 -9.52 -1.49
N GLU A 113 11.83 -10.01 -1.82
CA GLU A 113 12.13 -11.44 -1.75
C GLU A 113 12.06 -11.95 -0.31
N VAL A 114 12.63 -11.21 0.63
CA VAL A 114 12.64 -11.56 2.05
C VAL A 114 11.20 -11.54 2.62
N LEU A 115 10.42 -10.53 2.25
CA LEU A 115 9.02 -10.41 2.63
C LEU A 115 8.16 -11.52 2.04
N LEU A 116 8.42 -11.94 0.79
CA LEU A 116 7.71 -13.03 0.13
C LEU A 116 7.91 -14.36 0.85
N GLN A 117 9.13 -14.68 1.26
CA GLN A 117 9.43 -15.91 2.00
C GLN A 117 8.71 -15.93 3.36
N ASN A 118 8.61 -14.78 4.03
CA ASN A 118 7.89 -14.67 5.29
C ASN A 118 6.38 -14.74 5.09
N LEU A 119 5.84 -14.07 4.08
CA LEU A 119 4.40 -13.97 3.84
C LEU A 119 3.71 -15.33 3.70
N LYS A 120 4.44 -16.34 3.20
CA LYS A 120 3.95 -17.74 3.10
C LYS A 120 3.50 -18.32 4.45
N LYS A 121 4.06 -17.83 5.56
CA LYS A 121 3.81 -18.33 6.92
C LYS A 121 3.18 -17.27 7.83
N GLU A 122 3.11 -16.03 7.38
CA GLU A 122 2.63 -14.91 8.19
C GLU A 122 1.12 -15.02 8.42
N LYS A 123 0.71 -14.89 9.68
CA LYS A 123 -0.70 -14.94 10.11
C LYS A 123 -1.21 -13.57 10.59
N ASN A 124 -0.30 -12.66 10.88
CA ASN A 124 -0.68 -11.34 11.36
C ASN A 124 -1.19 -10.48 10.20
N ALA A 125 -2.47 -10.11 10.26
CA ALA A 125 -3.14 -9.36 9.20
C ALA A 125 -2.49 -7.99 8.93
N LEU A 126 -1.96 -7.31 9.95
CA LEU A 126 -1.28 -6.03 9.76
C LEU A 126 0.03 -6.21 8.98
N ILE A 127 0.82 -7.24 9.31
CA ILE A 127 2.06 -7.53 8.57
C ILE A 127 1.75 -7.98 7.15
N GLN A 128 0.72 -8.83 6.95
CA GLN A 128 0.25 -9.20 5.61
C GLN A 128 -0.13 -7.97 4.79
N SER A 129 -0.96 -7.08 5.35
CA SER A 129 -1.44 -5.87 4.69
C SER A 129 -0.27 -4.93 4.31
N ILE A 130 0.68 -4.69 5.23
CA ILE A 130 1.88 -3.88 4.95
C ILE A 130 2.72 -4.53 3.85
N THR A 131 2.97 -5.84 3.93
CA THR A 131 3.78 -6.57 2.96
C THR A 131 3.16 -6.50 1.55
N ILE A 132 1.85 -6.71 1.43
CA ILE A 132 1.14 -6.62 0.15
C ILE A 132 1.17 -5.18 -0.39
N THR A 133 1.03 -4.18 0.49
CA THR A 133 1.17 -2.77 0.10
C THR A 133 2.56 -2.47 -0.46
N LEU A 134 3.61 -3.05 0.13
CA LEU A 134 4.99 -2.91 -0.37
C LEU A 134 5.19 -3.62 -1.70
N PHE A 135 4.64 -4.80 -1.90
CA PHE A 135 4.66 -5.46 -3.21
C PHE A 135 3.99 -4.61 -4.28
N ARG A 136 2.88 -3.93 -3.95
CA ARG A 136 2.24 -2.95 -4.83
C ARG A 136 3.15 -1.75 -5.11
N HIS A 137 3.78 -1.19 -4.09
CA HIS A 137 4.69 -0.05 -4.21
C HIS A 137 5.87 -0.36 -5.16
N PHE A 138 6.48 -1.52 -5.00
CA PHE A 138 7.61 -1.97 -5.82
C PHE A 138 7.20 -2.68 -7.12
N LYS A 139 5.90 -2.80 -7.40
CA LYS A 139 5.35 -3.59 -8.52
C LYS A 139 5.94 -4.99 -8.60
N TYR A 140 6.06 -5.65 -7.45
CA TYR A 140 6.74 -6.94 -7.31
C TYR A 140 5.85 -8.09 -7.79
N TYR A 141 5.89 -8.41 -9.07
CA TYR A 141 5.07 -9.42 -9.74
C TYR A 141 5.18 -10.86 -9.15
N PRO A 142 6.37 -11.35 -8.70
CA PRO A 142 6.49 -12.72 -8.19
C PRO A 142 5.60 -13.08 -7.01
N ALA A 143 5.04 -12.10 -6.29
CA ALA A 143 4.13 -12.34 -5.17
C ALA A 143 2.69 -12.70 -5.59
N GLY A 144 2.33 -12.59 -6.88
CA GLY A 144 0.96 -12.69 -7.38
C GLY A 144 0.20 -13.93 -6.90
N GLU A 145 0.78 -15.11 -7.06
CA GLU A 145 0.13 -16.37 -6.68
C GLU A 145 -0.07 -16.53 -5.17
N ILE A 146 0.85 -16.01 -4.36
CA ILE A 146 0.76 -16.06 -2.90
C ILE A 146 -0.29 -15.08 -2.40
N VAL A 147 -0.27 -13.85 -2.94
CA VAL A 147 -1.27 -12.83 -2.61
C VAL A 147 -2.65 -13.28 -3.05
N LEU A 148 -2.78 -14.01 -4.19
CA LEU A 148 -4.05 -14.56 -4.64
C LEU A 148 -4.63 -15.56 -3.62
N LYS A 149 -3.81 -16.48 -3.12
CA LYS A 149 -4.25 -17.40 -2.06
C LYS A 149 -4.69 -16.65 -0.80
N ILE A 150 -3.92 -15.64 -0.40
CA ILE A 150 -4.26 -14.83 0.78
C ILE A 150 -5.60 -14.10 0.56
N ALA A 151 -5.81 -13.47 -0.59
CA ALA A 151 -7.04 -12.74 -0.90
C ALA A 151 -8.30 -13.62 -0.80
N VAL A 152 -8.20 -14.87 -1.27
CA VAL A 152 -9.32 -15.83 -1.28
C VAL A 152 -9.67 -16.31 0.14
N TYR A 153 -8.68 -16.55 0.99
CA TYR A 153 -8.88 -17.17 2.31
C TYR A 153 -8.92 -16.17 3.46
N SER A 154 -8.52 -14.92 3.24
CA SER A 154 -8.47 -13.93 4.30
C SER A 154 -9.86 -13.50 4.78
N GLN A 155 -10.07 -13.53 6.10
CA GLN A 155 -11.25 -12.93 6.75
C GLN A 155 -11.03 -11.44 7.07
N ASN A 156 -9.81 -10.93 6.90
CA ASN A 156 -9.48 -9.56 7.18
C ASN A 156 -9.76 -8.67 5.96
N LYS A 157 -10.66 -7.71 6.13
CA LYS A 157 -11.09 -6.77 5.08
C LYS A 157 -9.91 -6.03 4.44
N GLU A 158 -9.01 -5.53 5.26
CA GLU A 158 -7.90 -4.71 4.80
C GLU A 158 -6.89 -5.52 3.95
N VAL A 159 -6.60 -6.75 4.37
CA VAL A 159 -5.75 -7.66 3.62
C VAL A 159 -6.35 -7.96 2.25
N THR A 160 -7.67 -8.21 2.19
CA THR A 160 -8.37 -8.46 0.93
C THR A 160 -8.33 -7.24 0.01
N ILE A 161 -8.61 -6.04 0.54
CA ILE A 161 -8.58 -4.78 -0.24
C ILE A 161 -7.17 -4.52 -0.78
N GLU A 162 -6.12 -4.62 0.05
CA GLU A 162 -4.75 -4.41 -0.41
C GLU A 162 -4.32 -5.45 -1.46
N SER A 163 -4.82 -6.69 -1.36
CA SER A 163 -4.59 -7.72 -2.38
C SER A 163 -5.23 -7.33 -3.72
N ILE A 164 -6.46 -6.85 -3.71
CA ILE A 164 -7.16 -6.39 -4.94
C ILE A 164 -6.39 -5.22 -5.57
N LYS A 165 -6.00 -4.21 -4.77
CA LYS A 165 -5.20 -3.08 -5.23
C LYS A 165 -3.85 -3.51 -5.81
N TYR A 166 -3.22 -4.52 -5.20
CA TYR A 166 -1.98 -5.09 -5.70
C TYR A 166 -2.19 -5.74 -7.08
N PHE A 167 -3.22 -6.58 -7.27
CA PHE A 167 -3.51 -7.19 -8.56
C PHE A 167 -3.73 -6.15 -9.65
N THR A 168 -4.48 -5.10 -9.34
CA THR A 168 -4.72 -3.99 -10.27
C THR A 168 -3.41 -3.30 -10.66
N SER A 169 -2.52 -3.05 -9.69
CA SER A 169 -1.28 -2.31 -9.93
C SER A 169 -0.23 -3.05 -10.78
N ILE A 170 -0.28 -4.39 -10.79
CA ILE A 170 0.62 -5.24 -11.56
C ILE A 170 -0.10 -5.94 -12.74
N GLU A 171 -1.36 -5.58 -12.99
CA GLU A 171 -2.19 -6.15 -14.05
C GLU A 171 -2.24 -7.70 -14.00
N PHE A 172 -2.47 -8.24 -12.79
CA PHE A 172 -2.46 -9.68 -12.55
C PHE A 172 -3.76 -10.35 -12.99
N LEU A 173 -3.89 -10.66 -14.28
CA LEU A 173 -5.10 -11.22 -14.91
C LEU A 173 -5.59 -12.52 -14.26
N LYS A 174 -4.70 -13.33 -13.69
CA LYS A 174 -5.08 -14.56 -12.97
C LYS A 174 -5.99 -14.31 -11.76
N ALA A 175 -6.07 -13.07 -11.26
CA ALA A 175 -6.97 -12.70 -10.19
C ALA A 175 -8.46 -12.69 -10.62
N ALA A 176 -8.79 -12.76 -11.90
CA ALA A 176 -10.16 -12.65 -12.41
C ALA A 176 -11.15 -13.57 -11.68
N ASN A 177 -10.80 -14.84 -11.44
CA ASN A 177 -11.68 -15.77 -10.72
C ASN A 177 -11.90 -15.37 -9.25
N ALA A 178 -10.86 -14.84 -8.56
CA ALA A 178 -11.02 -14.34 -7.20
C ALA A 178 -11.91 -13.08 -7.17
N LEU A 179 -11.74 -12.16 -8.12
CA LEU A 179 -12.60 -10.99 -8.27
C LEU A 179 -14.04 -11.38 -8.53
N ARG A 180 -14.29 -12.44 -9.34
CA ARG A 180 -15.62 -12.99 -9.61
C ARG A 180 -16.31 -13.50 -8.35
N ALA A 181 -15.60 -14.04 -7.39
CA ALA A 181 -16.15 -14.44 -6.10
C ALA A 181 -16.35 -13.22 -5.16
N LEU A 182 -15.37 -12.33 -5.10
CA LEU A 182 -15.34 -11.19 -4.19
C LEU A 182 -16.33 -10.07 -4.54
N ILE A 183 -16.84 -10.02 -5.77
CA ILE A 183 -17.89 -9.05 -6.18
C ILE A 183 -19.18 -9.20 -5.36
N ASN A 184 -19.39 -10.38 -4.76
CA ASN A 184 -20.52 -10.69 -3.88
C ASN A 184 -20.16 -10.65 -2.39
N SER A 185 -19.02 -10.06 -2.03
CA SER A 185 -18.59 -9.94 -0.62
C SER A 185 -19.67 -9.28 0.24
N PRO A 186 -19.89 -9.74 1.49
CA PRO A 186 -20.80 -9.06 2.42
C PRO A 186 -20.28 -7.65 2.80
N LYS A 187 -18.99 -7.37 2.61
CA LYS A 187 -18.36 -6.08 2.91
C LYS A 187 -18.40 -5.18 1.68
N ALA A 188 -19.10 -4.06 1.77
CA ALA A 188 -19.28 -3.13 0.66
C ALA A 188 -17.97 -2.57 0.10
N GLU A 189 -17.01 -2.28 0.98
CA GLU A 189 -15.71 -1.75 0.58
C GLU A 189 -14.92 -2.75 -0.28
N ILE A 190 -15.11 -4.06 -0.06
CA ILE A 190 -14.51 -5.09 -0.92
C ILE A 190 -15.20 -5.09 -2.27
N ARG A 191 -16.56 -5.03 -2.30
CA ARG A 191 -17.30 -4.98 -3.57
C ARG A 191 -16.91 -3.75 -4.39
N ALA A 192 -16.81 -2.59 -3.74
CA ALA A 192 -16.40 -1.34 -4.38
C ALA A 192 -14.98 -1.45 -4.98
N GLU A 193 -14.04 -2.01 -4.24
CA GLU A 193 -12.66 -2.18 -4.72
C GLU A 193 -12.56 -3.21 -5.85
N VAL A 194 -13.36 -4.29 -5.82
CA VAL A 194 -13.47 -5.25 -6.93
C VAL A 194 -13.93 -4.56 -8.21
N LEU A 195 -14.94 -3.70 -8.15
CA LEU A 195 -15.44 -2.97 -9.31
C LEU A 195 -14.34 -2.07 -9.90
N LYS A 196 -13.60 -1.34 -9.07
CA LYS A 196 -12.43 -0.55 -9.51
C LYS A 196 -11.38 -1.43 -10.21
N ALA A 197 -11.12 -2.62 -9.65
CA ALA A 197 -10.16 -3.56 -10.22
C ALA A 197 -10.65 -4.11 -11.57
N LEU A 198 -11.93 -4.40 -11.71
CA LEU A 198 -12.51 -4.90 -12.96
C LEU A 198 -12.45 -3.87 -14.09
N ALA A 199 -12.47 -2.57 -13.79
CA ALA A 199 -12.27 -1.53 -14.79
C ALA A 199 -10.88 -1.60 -15.46
N VAL A 200 -9.90 -2.25 -14.80
CA VAL A 200 -8.52 -2.42 -15.30
C VAL A 200 -8.25 -3.84 -15.77
N LEU A 201 -8.73 -4.84 -15.00
CA LEU A 201 -8.41 -6.26 -15.20
C LEU A 201 -9.55 -7.04 -15.85
N GLY A 202 -10.71 -6.42 -15.98
CA GLY A 202 -11.92 -7.10 -16.34
C GLY A 202 -12.03 -7.42 -17.82
N ASP A 203 -13.00 -8.24 -18.11
CA ASP A 203 -13.48 -8.58 -19.43
C ASP A 203 -15.02 -8.51 -19.49
N SER A 204 -15.59 -8.61 -20.68
CA SER A 204 -17.03 -8.53 -20.89
C SER A 204 -17.84 -9.61 -20.14
N SER A 205 -17.21 -10.72 -19.71
CA SER A 205 -17.87 -11.78 -18.94
C SER A 205 -18.39 -11.34 -17.58
N PHE A 206 -17.96 -10.18 -17.11
CA PHE A 206 -18.43 -9.57 -15.85
C PHE A 206 -19.66 -8.66 -16.04
N GLU A 207 -20.07 -8.35 -17.27
CA GLU A 207 -21.09 -7.34 -17.55
C GLU A 207 -22.33 -7.50 -16.64
N GLN A 208 -22.98 -8.67 -16.66
CA GLN A 208 -24.22 -8.90 -15.89
C GLN A 208 -23.98 -8.71 -14.37
N ARG A 209 -22.86 -9.19 -13.83
CA ARG A 209 -22.56 -9.06 -12.41
C ARG A 209 -22.31 -7.61 -11.98
N ILE A 210 -21.76 -6.80 -12.88
CA ILE A 210 -21.56 -5.37 -12.64
C ILE A 210 -22.91 -4.66 -12.70
N TRP A 211 -23.81 -5.01 -13.65
CA TRP A 211 -25.18 -4.50 -13.71
C TRP A 211 -25.93 -4.77 -12.40
N ASP A 212 -25.82 -5.98 -11.84
CA ASP A 212 -26.45 -6.33 -10.56
C ASP A 212 -25.99 -5.42 -9.41
N ARG A 213 -24.76 -4.90 -9.46
CA ARG A 213 -24.22 -3.97 -8.45
C ARG A 213 -24.75 -2.54 -8.57
N MET A 214 -25.43 -2.18 -9.63
CA MET A 214 -26.15 -0.90 -9.72
C MET A 214 -27.30 -0.83 -8.71
N TYR A 215 -27.79 -1.96 -8.23
CA TYR A 215 -28.82 -2.05 -7.17
C TYR A 215 -28.24 -2.32 -5.78
N ASP A 216 -26.94 -2.16 -5.58
CA ASP A 216 -26.31 -2.35 -4.28
C ASP A 216 -26.88 -1.37 -3.23
N SER A 217 -26.89 -1.76 -1.96
CA SER A 217 -27.35 -0.87 -0.87
C SER A 217 -26.41 0.33 -0.67
N GLU A 218 -25.15 0.17 -1.04
CA GLU A 218 -24.11 1.16 -0.78
C GLU A 218 -23.82 2.03 -2.00
N TYR A 219 -23.87 3.36 -1.80
CA TYR A 219 -23.64 4.34 -2.87
C TYR A 219 -22.31 4.15 -3.60
N GLU A 220 -21.20 3.92 -2.86
CA GLU A 220 -19.87 3.76 -3.47
C GLU A 220 -19.82 2.53 -4.40
N VAL A 221 -20.54 1.46 -4.06
CA VAL A 221 -20.62 0.27 -4.91
C VAL A 221 -21.39 0.57 -6.19
N GLN A 222 -22.54 1.25 -6.09
CA GLN A 222 -23.35 1.66 -7.24
C GLN A 222 -22.56 2.60 -8.15
N TYR A 223 -21.90 3.61 -7.59
CA TYR A 223 -21.05 4.54 -8.34
C TYR A 223 -19.96 3.82 -9.14
N ASN A 224 -19.23 2.91 -8.48
CA ASN A 224 -18.18 2.15 -9.14
C ASN A 224 -18.75 1.17 -10.17
N ALA A 225 -19.94 0.61 -9.97
CA ALA A 225 -20.57 -0.26 -10.96
C ALA A 225 -20.85 0.49 -12.28
N VAL A 226 -21.47 1.66 -12.19
CA VAL A 226 -21.73 2.52 -13.37
C VAL A 226 -20.42 2.88 -14.07
N THR A 227 -19.43 3.33 -13.29
CA THR A 227 -18.13 3.75 -13.83
C THR A 227 -17.40 2.59 -14.52
N THR A 228 -17.46 1.40 -13.91
CA THR A 228 -16.83 0.20 -14.47
C THR A 228 -17.51 -0.27 -15.75
N LEU A 229 -18.84 -0.25 -15.82
CA LEU A 229 -19.58 -0.58 -17.06
C LEU A 229 -19.17 0.34 -18.19
N MET A 230 -19.12 1.65 -17.95
CA MET A 230 -18.74 2.64 -18.97
C MET A 230 -17.31 2.47 -19.49
N ILE A 231 -16.39 1.94 -18.65
CA ILE A 231 -14.99 1.69 -19.03
C ILE A 231 -14.86 0.35 -19.76
N LEU A 232 -15.51 -0.68 -19.24
CA LEU A 232 -15.27 -2.07 -19.63
C LEU A 232 -16.12 -2.50 -20.82
N ILE A 233 -17.35 -1.98 -20.95
CA ILE A 233 -18.32 -2.43 -21.94
C ILE A 233 -18.57 -1.33 -22.98
N PRO A 234 -18.01 -1.44 -24.19
CA PRO A 234 -18.26 -0.49 -25.25
C PRO A 234 -19.77 -0.38 -25.57
N GLY A 235 -20.27 0.83 -25.72
CA GLY A 235 -21.69 1.09 -26.02
C GLY A 235 -22.63 0.91 -24.82
N SER A 236 -22.14 0.65 -23.62
CA SER A 236 -22.97 0.57 -22.41
C SER A 236 -23.65 1.88 -22.04
N GLU A 237 -23.16 3.01 -22.53
CA GLU A 237 -23.65 4.37 -22.21
C GLU A 237 -25.12 4.55 -22.57
N GLU A 238 -25.56 4.02 -23.72
CA GLU A 238 -26.96 4.08 -24.13
C GLU A 238 -27.86 3.28 -23.18
N LYS A 239 -27.48 2.05 -22.86
CA LYS A 239 -28.21 1.19 -21.89
C LYS A 239 -28.24 1.85 -20.50
N ILE A 240 -27.14 2.44 -20.06
CA ILE A 240 -27.04 3.15 -18.78
C ILE A 240 -27.94 4.38 -18.79
N SER A 241 -27.99 5.13 -19.88
CA SER A 241 -28.88 6.29 -20.03
C SER A 241 -30.35 5.87 -20.05
N GLN A 242 -30.71 4.82 -20.79
CA GLN A 242 -32.07 4.27 -20.78
C GLN A 242 -32.49 3.84 -19.36
N PHE A 243 -31.61 3.19 -18.62
CA PHE A 243 -31.85 2.83 -17.22
C PHE A 243 -32.04 4.09 -16.34
N ALA A 244 -31.16 5.09 -16.48
CA ALA A 244 -31.18 6.32 -15.70
C ALA A 244 -32.47 7.15 -15.86
N TYR A 245 -33.01 7.20 -17.07
CA TYR A 245 -34.15 8.05 -17.40
C TYR A 245 -35.46 7.28 -17.63
N GLY A 246 -35.39 5.94 -17.76
CA GLY A 246 -36.57 5.09 -17.94
C GLY A 246 -37.39 4.93 -16.66
N ASN A 247 -36.81 5.08 -15.48
CA ASN A 247 -37.51 5.01 -14.20
C ASN A 247 -37.05 6.12 -13.25
N LEU A 248 -37.70 7.27 -13.33
CA LEU A 248 -37.34 8.47 -12.56
C LEU A 248 -37.50 8.32 -11.05
N LYS A 249 -38.31 7.37 -10.57
CA LYS A 249 -38.55 7.12 -9.15
C LYS A 249 -37.61 6.08 -8.56
N ASP A 250 -36.84 5.37 -9.38
CA ASP A 250 -35.90 4.37 -8.92
C ASP A 250 -34.66 5.03 -8.30
N ARG A 251 -34.28 4.58 -7.08
CA ARG A 251 -33.12 5.07 -6.36
C ARG A 251 -31.80 4.81 -7.11
N ALA A 252 -31.66 3.59 -7.67
CA ALA A 252 -30.46 3.26 -8.43
C ALA A 252 -30.35 4.14 -9.69
N ALA A 253 -31.46 4.36 -10.40
CA ALA A 253 -31.50 5.28 -11.53
C ALA A 253 -31.14 6.73 -11.15
N ALA A 254 -31.54 7.18 -9.95
CA ALA A 254 -31.15 8.51 -9.46
C ALA A 254 -29.62 8.63 -9.27
N ILE A 255 -28.96 7.61 -8.75
CA ILE A 255 -27.50 7.57 -8.59
C ILE A 255 -26.82 7.56 -9.96
N VAL A 256 -27.34 6.78 -10.91
CA VAL A 256 -26.80 6.73 -12.27
C VAL A 256 -26.87 8.12 -12.93
N ARG A 257 -28.01 8.84 -12.80
CA ARG A 257 -28.14 10.23 -13.30
C ARG A 257 -27.07 11.15 -12.70
N MET A 258 -26.79 11.02 -11.39
CA MET A 258 -25.78 11.81 -10.73
C MET A 258 -24.37 11.50 -11.30
N VAL A 259 -24.03 10.23 -11.49
CA VAL A 259 -22.72 9.85 -12.08
C VAL A 259 -22.58 10.37 -13.51
N LEU A 260 -23.66 10.29 -14.32
CA LEU A 260 -23.67 10.81 -15.68
C LEU A 260 -23.49 12.35 -15.71
N SER A 261 -24.16 13.06 -14.79
CA SER A 261 -24.01 14.52 -14.69
C SER A 261 -22.60 14.96 -14.26
N GLU A 262 -21.97 14.26 -13.33
CA GLU A 262 -20.59 14.54 -12.91
C GLU A 262 -19.58 14.38 -14.05
N ARG A 263 -19.82 13.44 -14.95
CA ARG A 263 -18.94 13.20 -16.11
C ARG A 263 -19.13 14.23 -17.21
N SER A 264 -20.37 14.66 -17.47
CA SER A 264 -20.64 15.71 -18.47
C SER A 264 -20.02 17.07 -18.12
N ILE A 265 -19.71 17.31 -16.84
CA ILE A 265 -19.02 18.52 -16.36
C ILE A 265 -17.49 18.42 -16.54
N LYS A 266 -16.95 17.20 -16.65
CA LYS A 266 -15.51 16.95 -16.74
C LYS A 266 -15.01 16.68 -18.17
N SER A 267 -15.91 16.52 -19.12
CA SER A 267 -15.65 16.42 -20.56
C SER A 267 -15.71 17.79 -21.24
#